data_1e98015f503953d995088cd1834cf58b
#
_entry.id   1e98015f503953d995088cd1834cf58b
#
_cell.length_a   1.000
_cell.length_b   1.000
_cell.length_c   1.000
_cell.angle_alpha   90.00
_cell.angle_beta   90.00
_cell.angle_gamma   90.00
#
_symmetry.space_group_name_H-M   'P 1'
#
loop_
_entity.id
_entity.type
_entity.pdbx_description
1 polymer ?
#
loop_
_entity_poly.entity_id
_entity_poly.type
_entity_poly.pdbx_seq_one_letter_code
_entity_poly.pdbx_strand_id
1 'polypeptide(L)'
;MRRYDEYKDTGIGWLPKLPSHWKKRKLKYCFSERSEKNHPEEQMLCATQSHGVIPQSMYQNRVVVVNKGFEGLKLVKVGDFVISLRSFEGGIEYAYYQGIISAAYTILAPIEEQFTDYFKVLFKSLPFIQLLQTCVTGIREGQNINYPLLGRKFIPIPPPTEQEKIVSYLESKILCVDAYVRERERELQLLNELKEAEIANVITRGLNPDVRMKDSGIPWIGLIPEHWEIKQLRSYLKMITIKNKPNEQLLSVVREKGVIIRDIESKEENHNY
;
A
#
# COMPACT_ATOMS: atom_id res chain seq x y z
N MET A 1 15.25 3.68 -22.87
CA MET A 1 16.55 3.18 -22.35
C MET A 1 17.27 2.47 -23.48
N ARG A 2 18.55 2.79 -23.74
CA ARG A 2 19.35 2.00 -24.68
C ARG A 2 19.72 0.67 -24.02
N ARG A 3 19.69 -0.43 -24.76
CA ARG A 3 20.20 -1.71 -24.28
C ARG A 3 21.72 -1.63 -24.23
N TYR A 4 22.33 -2.40 -23.32
CA TYR A 4 23.78 -2.58 -23.33
C TYR A 4 24.21 -3.40 -24.55
N ASP A 5 25.41 -3.16 -25.05
CA ASP A 5 25.91 -3.81 -26.25
C ASP A 5 26.13 -5.31 -26.06
N GLU A 6 26.56 -5.69 -24.84
CA GLU A 6 26.87 -7.09 -24.50
C GLU A 6 26.27 -7.52 -23.16
N TYR A 7 25.80 -8.76 -23.12
CA TYR A 7 25.30 -9.42 -21.92
C TYR A 7 25.99 -10.77 -21.74
N LYS A 8 26.22 -11.15 -20.47
CA LYS A 8 26.72 -12.46 -20.07
C LYS A 8 25.67 -13.25 -19.32
N ASP A 9 25.66 -14.57 -19.50
CA ASP A 9 24.85 -15.47 -18.70
C ASP A 9 25.44 -15.57 -17.28
N THR A 10 24.57 -15.53 -16.30
CA THR A 10 24.99 -15.56 -14.88
C THR A 10 24.97 -16.94 -14.28
N GLY A 11 24.16 -17.85 -14.83
CA GLY A 11 23.84 -19.15 -14.24
C GLY A 11 22.94 -19.06 -13.00
N ILE A 12 22.29 -17.90 -12.78
CA ILE A 12 21.45 -17.63 -11.60
C ILE A 12 19.99 -17.52 -12.06
N GLY A 13 19.11 -18.37 -11.55
CA GLY A 13 17.73 -18.48 -12.03
C GLY A 13 16.93 -17.17 -11.98
N TRP A 14 17.04 -16.40 -10.89
CA TRP A 14 16.33 -15.12 -10.75
C TRP A 14 16.97 -13.96 -11.52
N LEU A 15 18.24 -14.12 -11.95
CA LEU A 15 19.02 -13.11 -12.65
C LEU A 15 19.78 -13.76 -13.82
N PRO A 16 19.10 -14.22 -14.86
CA PRO A 16 19.72 -15.06 -15.92
C PRO A 16 20.80 -14.34 -16.70
N LYS A 17 20.64 -13.05 -16.97
CA LYS A 17 21.58 -12.25 -17.76
C LYS A 17 21.95 -10.97 -17.05
N LEU A 18 23.21 -10.55 -17.20
CA LEU A 18 23.73 -9.26 -16.76
C LEU A 18 24.53 -8.60 -17.87
N PRO A 19 24.64 -7.24 -17.91
CA PRO A 19 25.61 -6.56 -18.75
C PRO A 19 27.01 -7.11 -18.50
N SER A 20 27.83 -7.30 -19.52
CA SER A 20 29.11 -8.01 -19.44
C SER A 20 30.07 -7.41 -18.42
N HIS A 21 30.05 -6.08 -18.24
CA HIS A 21 30.90 -5.34 -17.32
C HIS A 21 30.38 -5.28 -15.87
N TRP A 22 29.12 -5.69 -15.61
CA TRP A 22 28.61 -5.72 -14.25
C TRP A 22 29.19 -6.89 -13.45
N LYS A 23 29.42 -6.66 -12.17
CA LYS A 23 29.87 -7.70 -11.23
C LYS A 23 28.66 -8.38 -10.59
N LYS A 24 28.84 -9.60 -10.09
CA LYS A 24 27.93 -10.28 -9.18
C LYS A 24 28.65 -10.55 -7.86
N ARG A 25 27.97 -10.31 -6.74
CA ARG A 25 28.52 -10.51 -5.39
C ARG A 25 27.51 -11.25 -4.53
N LYS A 26 27.94 -12.09 -3.62
CA LYS A 26 27.02 -12.68 -2.64
C LYS A 26 26.57 -11.62 -1.64
N LEU A 27 25.29 -11.64 -1.27
CA LEU A 27 24.69 -10.63 -0.39
C LEU A 27 25.44 -10.49 0.93
N LYS A 28 25.88 -11.59 1.54
CA LYS A 28 26.68 -11.59 2.77
C LYS A 28 28.02 -10.83 2.70
N TYR A 29 28.51 -10.50 1.52
CA TYR A 29 29.72 -9.69 1.34
C TYR A 29 29.42 -8.21 1.09
N CYS A 30 28.12 -7.86 1.02
CA CYS A 30 27.69 -6.48 0.91
C CYS A 30 27.11 -5.97 2.23
N PHE A 31 26.64 -6.88 3.09
CA PHE A 31 25.97 -6.56 4.36
C PHE A 31 26.49 -7.45 5.48
N SER A 32 26.61 -6.86 6.67
CA SER A 32 26.81 -7.56 7.94
C SER A 32 25.51 -7.56 8.75
N GLU A 33 25.25 -8.64 9.48
CA GLU A 33 24.10 -8.66 10.40
C GLU A 33 24.42 -7.84 11.65
N ARG A 34 23.53 -6.87 11.97
CA ARG A 34 23.57 -6.12 13.23
C ARG A 34 22.64 -6.79 14.24
N SER A 35 23.18 -7.11 15.41
CA SER A 35 22.40 -7.69 16.53
C SER A 35 22.67 -6.96 17.85
N GLU A 36 22.87 -5.66 17.78
CA GLU A 36 23.11 -4.76 18.92
C GLU A 36 21.81 -4.59 19.70
N LYS A 37 21.88 -4.69 21.04
CA LYS A 37 20.74 -4.64 21.96
C LYS A 37 21.07 -3.73 23.15
N ASN A 38 20.14 -3.62 24.13
CA ASN A 38 20.28 -2.81 25.32
C ASN A 38 20.32 -1.29 25.07
N HIS A 39 19.38 -0.81 24.25
CA HIS A 39 19.15 0.60 23.97
C HIS A 39 17.70 1.00 24.30
N PRO A 40 17.23 0.82 25.56
CA PRO A 40 15.83 1.06 25.93
C PRO A 40 15.42 2.54 25.84
N GLU A 41 16.38 3.47 25.76
CA GLU A 41 16.18 4.91 25.58
C GLU A 41 15.81 5.31 24.14
N GLU A 42 16.06 4.42 23.18
CA GLU A 42 15.80 4.71 21.79
C GLU A 42 14.31 4.59 21.43
N GLN A 43 13.88 5.34 20.42
CA GLN A 43 12.51 5.33 19.94
C GLN A 43 12.14 3.99 19.29
N MET A 44 10.89 3.59 19.47
CA MET A 44 10.35 2.41 18.81
C MET A 44 10.16 2.64 17.30
N LEU A 45 10.68 1.73 16.50
CA LEU A 45 10.50 1.72 15.06
C LEU A 45 9.54 0.62 14.61
N CYS A 46 8.95 0.80 13.43
CA CYS A 46 8.21 -0.20 12.70
C CYS A 46 8.71 -0.30 11.25
N ALA A 47 8.74 -1.51 10.72
CA ALA A 47 9.03 -1.76 9.30
C ALA A 47 7.73 -1.76 8.52
N THR A 48 7.59 -0.83 7.58
CA THR A 48 6.41 -0.65 6.74
C THR A 48 6.79 -0.82 5.27
N GLN A 49 5.91 -1.44 4.47
CA GLN A 49 6.19 -1.68 3.05
C GLN A 49 6.25 -0.38 2.22
N SER A 50 5.50 0.65 2.64
CA SER A 50 5.34 1.91 1.90
C SER A 50 6.31 3.01 2.32
N HIS A 51 6.77 3.02 3.58
CA HIS A 51 7.57 4.12 4.13
C HIS A 51 8.95 3.67 4.66
N GLY A 52 9.28 2.37 4.50
CA GLY A 52 10.50 1.81 5.07
C GLY A 52 10.40 1.66 6.60
N VAL A 53 11.55 1.76 7.27
CA VAL A 53 11.62 1.69 8.74
C VAL A 53 11.53 3.10 9.31
N ILE A 54 10.43 3.36 10.02
CA ILE A 54 10.06 4.68 10.57
C ILE A 54 9.67 4.57 12.04
N PRO A 55 9.67 5.67 12.81
CA PRO A 55 9.10 5.70 14.16
C PRO A 55 7.64 5.25 14.18
N GLN A 56 7.26 4.43 15.17
CA GLN A 56 5.87 3.97 15.32
C GLN A 56 4.89 5.14 15.48
N SER A 57 5.32 6.26 16.07
CA SER A 57 4.51 7.46 16.22
C SER A 57 4.10 8.12 14.92
N MET A 58 4.83 7.87 13.82
CA MET A 58 4.53 8.38 12.47
C MET A 58 3.61 7.46 11.68
N TYR A 59 3.34 6.25 12.17
CA TYR A 59 2.55 5.25 11.44
C TYR A 59 1.13 5.19 11.98
N GLN A 60 0.15 5.50 11.12
CA GLN A 60 -1.27 5.62 11.51
C GLN A 60 -1.98 4.28 11.71
N ASN A 61 -1.45 3.19 11.14
CA ASN A 61 -2.07 1.88 11.27
C ASN A 61 -1.64 1.20 12.59
N ARG A 62 -2.49 0.28 13.07
CA ARG A 62 -2.24 -0.44 14.30
C ARG A 62 -0.97 -1.29 14.20
N VAL A 63 0.02 -0.99 15.05
CA VAL A 63 1.25 -1.79 15.23
C VAL A 63 1.17 -2.49 16.56
N VAL A 64 1.83 -3.64 16.68
CA VAL A 64 1.98 -4.34 17.96
C VAL A 64 2.76 -3.45 18.91
N VAL A 65 2.10 -2.96 19.97
CA VAL A 65 2.73 -2.12 20.99
C VAL A 65 3.46 -3.02 21.98
N VAL A 66 4.77 -2.88 22.06
CA VAL A 66 5.60 -3.54 23.07
C VAL A 66 5.69 -2.61 24.27
N ASN A 67 5.13 -3.03 25.40
CA ASN A 67 5.09 -2.20 26.62
C ASN A 67 6.17 -2.55 27.65
N LYS A 68 6.93 -3.65 27.45
CA LYS A 68 7.99 -4.11 28.37
C LYS A 68 9.07 -4.87 27.59
N GLY A 69 10.30 -4.90 28.11
CA GLY A 69 11.39 -5.71 27.56
C GLY A 69 12.13 -5.04 26.39
N PHE A 70 12.25 -3.71 26.44
CA PHE A 70 12.95 -2.92 25.40
C PHE A 70 14.43 -3.30 25.26
N GLU A 71 15.06 -3.81 26.33
CA GLU A 71 16.45 -4.27 26.34
C GLU A 71 16.68 -5.45 25.38
N GLY A 72 15.64 -6.24 25.12
CA GLY A 72 15.69 -7.37 24.19
C GLY A 72 15.61 -6.98 22.71
N LEU A 73 15.18 -5.76 22.41
CA LEU A 73 15.01 -5.27 21.04
C LEU A 73 16.35 -4.95 20.38
N LYS A 74 16.39 -4.98 19.06
CA LYS A 74 17.60 -4.72 18.28
C LYS A 74 17.67 -3.26 17.86
N LEU A 75 18.87 -2.67 17.97
CA LEU A 75 19.16 -1.32 17.48
C LEU A 75 19.25 -1.33 15.95
N VAL A 76 18.56 -0.39 15.34
CA VAL A 76 18.63 -0.05 13.92
C VAL A 76 19.26 1.34 13.80
N LYS A 77 20.21 1.48 12.90
CA LYS A 77 20.83 2.79 12.57
C LYS A 77 20.34 3.27 11.22
N VAL A 78 20.38 4.57 11.00
CA VAL A 78 20.11 5.14 9.67
C VAL A 78 21.04 4.50 8.64
N GLY A 79 20.48 4.05 7.54
CA GLY A 79 21.26 3.34 6.50
C GLY A 79 21.17 1.81 6.58
N ASP A 80 20.72 1.26 7.69
CA ASP A 80 20.49 -0.18 7.81
C ASP A 80 19.28 -0.62 6.93
N PHE A 81 19.25 -1.91 6.61
CA PHE A 81 18.13 -2.57 5.96
C PHE A 81 17.52 -3.61 6.89
N VAL A 82 16.20 -3.67 6.95
CA VAL A 82 15.49 -4.54 7.88
C VAL A 82 14.68 -5.59 7.12
N ILE A 83 14.96 -6.85 7.39
CA ILE A 83 14.16 -8.00 6.97
C ILE A 83 13.11 -8.23 8.06
N SER A 84 11.87 -7.89 7.78
CA SER A 84 10.70 -8.16 8.62
C SER A 84 10.09 -9.52 8.32
N LEU A 85 9.09 -9.92 9.10
CA LEU A 85 8.37 -11.19 8.91
C LEU A 85 7.64 -11.29 7.55
N ARG A 86 7.35 -10.14 6.90
CA ARG A 86 6.67 -10.07 5.60
C ARG A 86 7.52 -9.53 4.46
N SER A 87 8.83 -9.47 4.62
CA SER A 87 9.72 -8.97 3.55
C SER A 87 9.66 -9.82 2.27
N PHE A 88 9.18 -11.06 2.35
CA PHE A 88 8.94 -11.90 1.16
C PHE A 88 7.73 -11.44 0.31
N GLU A 89 6.89 -10.53 0.81
CA GLU A 89 5.77 -9.91 0.08
C GLU A 89 6.16 -8.55 -0.50
N GLY A 90 6.89 -7.73 0.27
CA GLY A 90 7.13 -6.31 -0.03
C GLY A 90 8.60 -5.90 -0.16
N GLY A 91 9.55 -6.84 -0.06
CA GLY A 91 10.99 -6.56 -0.10
C GLY A 91 11.57 -6.21 1.27
N ILE A 92 12.85 -5.81 1.27
CA ILE A 92 13.59 -5.41 2.48
C ILE A 92 13.45 -3.91 2.68
N GLU A 93 13.27 -3.49 3.94
CA GLU A 93 12.98 -2.10 4.28
C GLU A 93 14.25 -1.33 4.63
N TYR A 94 14.38 -0.11 4.12
CA TYR A 94 15.46 0.80 4.45
C TYR A 94 15.13 1.62 5.71
N ALA A 95 16.10 1.83 6.59
CA ALA A 95 15.95 2.58 7.81
C ALA A 95 16.29 4.06 7.61
N TYR A 96 15.28 4.90 7.69
CA TYR A 96 15.41 6.37 7.64
C TYR A 96 15.68 6.97 9.02
N TYR A 97 15.44 6.22 10.09
CA TYR A 97 15.57 6.66 11.48
C TYR A 97 16.34 5.65 12.30
N GLN A 98 17.05 6.14 13.31
CA GLN A 98 17.63 5.30 14.35
C GLN A 98 16.62 5.00 15.42
N GLY A 99 16.68 3.80 15.99
CA GLY A 99 15.81 3.37 17.08
C GLY A 99 15.85 1.86 17.27
N ILE A 100 14.92 1.33 18.03
CA ILE A 100 14.82 -0.10 18.35
C ILE A 100 13.65 -0.76 17.66
N ILE A 101 13.85 -2.02 17.26
CA ILE A 101 12.86 -2.81 16.53
C ILE A 101 12.80 -4.25 17.05
N SER A 102 11.77 -5.00 16.67
CA SER A 102 11.57 -6.40 17.08
C SER A 102 12.83 -7.25 16.93
N ALA A 103 13.15 -8.02 17.97
CA ALA A 103 14.25 -8.98 17.95
C ALA A 103 14.09 -10.09 16.91
N ALA A 104 12.86 -10.34 16.43
CA ALA A 104 12.56 -11.32 15.39
C ALA A 104 13.03 -10.87 13.99
N TYR A 105 13.33 -9.57 13.80
CA TYR A 105 13.79 -9.05 12.51
C TYR A 105 15.30 -9.21 12.35
N THR A 106 15.74 -9.37 11.11
CA THR A 106 17.16 -9.36 10.77
C THR A 106 17.55 -7.98 10.24
N ILE A 107 18.57 -7.37 10.84
CA ILE A 107 19.05 -6.05 10.48
C ILE A 107 20.37 -6.22 9.72
N LEU A 108 20.44 -5.62 8.54
CA LEU A 108 21.56 -5.68 7.64
C LEU A 108 22.23 -4.30 7.57
N ALA A 109 23.43 -4.20 8.11
CA ALA A 109 24.26 -3.00 7.99
C ALA A 109 25.09 -3.09 6.71
N PRO A 110 25.07 -2.08 5.82
CA PRO A 110 25.93 -2.04 4.65
C PRO A 110 27.41 -2.04 5.06
N ILE A 111 28.24 -2.84 4.35
CA ILE A 111 29.69 -2.84 4.56
C ILE A 111 30.32 -1.62 3.84
N GLU A 112 29.73 -1.24 2.71
CA GLU A 112 30.15 -0.09 1.90
C GLU A 112 28.94 0.85 1.74
N GLU A 113 28.97 2.04 2.34
CA GLU A 113 27.85 3.00 2.36
C GLU A 113 27.49 3.53 0.96
N GLN A 114 28.46 3.63 0.06
CA GLN A 114 28.29 4.19 -1.29
C GLN A 114 27.24 3.47 -2.16
N PHE A 115 26.79 2.28 -1.77
CA PHE A 115 25.83 1.50 -2.55
C PHE A 115 24.40 1.52 -1.99
N THR A 116 24.15 2.23 -0.92
CA THR A 116 22.90 2.16 -0.16
C THR A 116 21.67 2.48 -1.01
N ASP A 117 21.70 3.55 -1.80
CA ASP A 117 20.54 3.99 -2.60
C ASP A 117 20.21 3.00 -3.72
N TYR A 118 21.22 2.38 -4.33
CA TYR A 118 20.98 1.31 -5.30
C TYR A 118 20.28 0.11 -4.65
N PHE A 119 20.66 -0.27 -3.45
CA PHE A 119 20.03 -1.38 -2.73
C PHE A 119 18.61 -1.08 -2.30
N LYS A 120 18.26 0.17 -1.98
CA LYS A 120 16.85 0.56 -1.73
C LYS A 120 15.96 0.14 -2.88
N VAL A 121 16.41 0.38 -4.10
CA VAL A 121 15.66 0.07 -5.31
C VAL A 121 15.71 -1.43 -5.64
N LEU A 122 16.89 -2.04 -5.57
CA LEU A 122 17.07 -3.46 -5.85
C LEU A 122 16.18 -4.32 -4.95
N PHE A 123 16.14 -4.04 -3.65
CA PHE A 123 15.41 -4.83 -2.66
C PHE A 123 13.89 -4.70 -2.75
N LYS A 124 13.39 -3.69 -3.44
CA LYS A 124 11.98 -3.49 -3.77
C LYS A 124 11.60 -4.01 -5.17
N SER A 125 12.57 -4.46 -5.95
CA SER A 125 12.30 -4.98 -7.28
C SER A 125 11.58 -6.34 -7.23
N LEU A 126 10.61 -6.55 -8.13
CA LEU A 126 9.86 -7.80 -8.21
C LEU A 126 10.75 -9.05 -8.34
N PRO A 127 11.82 -9.05 -9.17
CA PRO A 127 12.70 -10.21 -9.25
C PRO A 127 13.41 -10.52 -7.92
N PHE A 128 13.76 -9.49 -7.14
CA PHE A 128 14.39 -9.69 -5.85
C PHE A 128 13.38 -10.20 -4.80
N ILE A 129 12.15 -9.71 -4.81
CA ILE A 129 11.05 -10.20 -3.95
C ILE A 129 10.79 -11.68 -4.24
N GLN A 130 10.76 -12.09 -5.51
CA GLN A 130 10.65 -13.50 -5.89
C GLN A 130 11.84 -14.33 -5.37
N LEU A 131 13.06 -13.78 -5.39
CA LEU A 131 14.20 -14.42 -4.76
C LEU A 131 14.00 -14.58 -3.24
N LEU A 132 13.49 -13.58 -2.53
CA LEU A 132 13.19 -13.67 -1.10
C LEU A 132 12.22 -14.81 -0.80
N GLN A 133 11.19 -14.99 -1.62
CA GLN A 133 10.23 -16.09 -1.48
C GLN A 133 10.90 -17.48 -1.53
N THR A 134 11.97 -17.65 -2.31
CA THR A 134 12.74 -18.90 -2.35
C THR A 134 13.59 -19.13 -1.09
N CYS A 135 13.75 -18.11 -0.26
CA CYS A 135 14.52 -18.16 0.98
C CYS A 135 13.63 -18.21 2.23
N VAL A 136 12.31 -18.35 2.07
CA VAL A 136 11.37 -18.49 3.18
C VAL A 136 11.47 -19.89 3.78
N THR A 137 11.50 -19.96 5.11
CA THR A 137 11.43 -21.18 5.89
C THR A 137 10.29 -21.07 6.89
N GLY A 138 9.74 -22.22 7.30
CA GLY A 138 8.57 -22.28 8.18
C GLY A 138 7.26 -22.56 7.42
N ILE A 139 6.21 -22.93 8.18
CA ILE A 139 4.91 -23.28 7.64
C ILE A 139 3.85 -22.35 8.23
N ARG A 140 2.96 -21.80 7.40
CA ARG A 140 1.86 -20.91 7.79
C ARG A 140 2.34 -19.64 8.50
N GLU A 141 1.86 -19.39 9.74
CA GLU A 141 2.12 -18.15 10.50
C GLU A 141 3.56 -17.97 10.97
N GLY A 142 4.40 -19.03 10.88
CA GLY A 142 5.83 -19.01 11.24
C GLY A 142 6.78 -18.78 10.06
N GLN A 143 6.31 -18.28 8.92
CA GLN A 143 7.15 -18.01 7.74
C GLN A 143 8.14 -16.88 8.02
N ASN A 144 9.44 -17.14 7.80
CA ASN A 144 10.49 -16.14 7.95
C ASN A 144 11.57 -16.33 6.88
N ILE A 145 12.24 -15.26 6.50
CA ILE A 145 13.36 -15.33 5.58
C ILE A 145 14.59 -15.89 6.30
N ASN A 146 15.12 -16.97 5.77
CA ASN A 146 16.37 -17.57 6.25
C ASN A 146 17.56 -16.73 5.72
N TYR A 147 18.09 -15.83 6.54
CA TYR A 147 19.22 -14.98 6.14
C TYR A 147 20.49 -15.75 5.76
N PRO A 148 20.92 -16.81 6.45
CA PRO A 148 22.04 -17.66 6.00
C PRO A 148 21.88 -18.20 4.58
N LEU A 149 20.64 -18.53 4.15
CA LEU A 149 20.34 -18.94 2.79
C LEU A 149 20.37 -17.76 1.83
N LEU A 150 19.71 -16.65 2.18
CA LEU A 150 19.68 -15.43 1.39
C LEU A 150 21.09 -14.85 1.22
N GLY A 151 21.88 -14.81 2.26
CA GLY A 151 23.26 -14.29 2.23
C GLY A 151 24.19 -14.99 1.23
N ARG A 152 23.87 -16.23 0.85
CA ARG A 152 24.62 -16.98 -0.18
C ARG A 152 24.20 -16.66 -1.61
N LYS A 153 23.05 -15.97 -1.79
CA LYS A 153 22.53 -15.59 -3.12
C LYS A 153 23.38 -14.48 -3.71
N PHE A 154 23.56 -14.54 -5.04
CA PHE A 154 24.24 -13.51 -5.78
C PHE A 154 23.30 -12.37 -6.13
N ILE A 155 23.79 -11.15 -6.04
CA ILE A 155 23.12 -9.92 -6.45
C ILE A 155 23.96 -9.18 -7.49
N PRO A 156 23.33 -8.40 -8.39
CA PRO A 156 24.05 -7.59 -9.38
C PRO A 156 24.68 -6.37 -8.73
N ILE A 157 25.89 -6.06 -9.12
CA ILE A 157 26.63 -4.89 -8.66
C ILE A 157 27.10 -4.11 -9.91
N PRO A 158 26.33 -3.11 -10.35
CA PRO A 158 26.74 -2.16 -11.38
C PRO A 158 27.96 -1.35 -10.94
N PRO A 159 28.73 -0.75 -11.86
CA PRO A 159 29.71 0.28 -11.50
C PRO A 159 29.03 1.44 -10.74
N PRO A 160 29.72 2.14 -9.80
CA PRO A 160 29.12 3.20 -8.99
C PRO A 160 28.39 4.28 -9.81
N THR A 161 29.01 4.75 -10.88
CA THR A 161 28.41 5.75 -11.78
C THR A 161 27.11 5.27 -12.47
N GLU A 162 26.98 3.96 -12.69
CA GLU A 162 25.73 3.39 -13.24
C GLU A 162 24.68 3.19 -12.15
N GLN A 163 25.07 2.86 -10.93
CA GLN A 163 24.16 2.81 -9.80
C GLN A 163 23.47 4.16 -9.58
N GLU A 164 24.23 5.25 -9.55
CA GLU A 164 23.72 6.62 -9.45
C GLU A 164 22.73 6.94 -10.58
N LYS A 165 23.08 6.59 -11.83
CA LYS A 165 22.19 6.79 -12.99
C LYS A 165 20.92 5.96 -12.91
N ILE A 166 21.00 4.72 -12.44
CA ILE A 166 19.84 3.86 -12.25
C ILE A 166 18.90 4.46 -11.20
N VAL A 167 19.43 4.86 -10.05
CA VAL A 167 18.68 5.47 -8.96
C VAL A 167 17.99 6.74 -9.44
N SER A 168 18.75 7.69 -9.97
CA SER A 168 18.22 8.98 -10.46
C SER A 168 17.14 8.79 -11.54
N TYR A 169 17.35 7.86 -12.48
CA TYR A 169 16.35 7.53 -13.49
C TYR A 169 15.04 7.01 -12.88
N LEU A 170 15.15 6.07 -11.92
CA LEU A 170 13.99 5.47 -11.28
C LEU A 170 13.25 6.47 -10.40
N GLU A 171 13.95 7.28 -9.61
CA GLU A 171 13.37 8.37 -8.82
C GLU A 171 12.57 9.34 -9.70
N SER A 172 13.17 9.79 -10.81
CA SER A 172 12.47 10.65 -11.76
C SER A 172 11.21 9.99 -12.35
N LYS A 173 11.27 8.69 -12.64
CA LYS A 173 10.11 7.95 -13.17
C LYS A 173 9.02 7.74 -12.14
N ILE A 174 9.39 7.40 -10.90
CA ILE A 174 8.46 7.23 -9.78
C ILE A 174 7.73 8.55 -9.52
N LEU A 175 8.46 9.68 -9.41
CA LEU A 175 7.85 11.00 -9.24
C LEU A 175 6.84 11.34 -10.35
N CYS A 176 7.16 11.00 -11.59
CA CYS A 176 6.25 11.21 -12.72
C CYS A 176 4.99 10.34 -12.62
N VAL A 177 5.14 9.05 -12.25
CA VAL A 177 4.01 8.13 -12.05
C VAL A 177 3.12 8.59 -10.89
N ASP A 178 3.72 8.96 -9.76
CA ASP A 178 2.97 9.44 -8.58
C ASP A 178 2.20 10.75 -8.89
N ALA A 179 2.80 11.64 -9.66
CA ALA A 179 2.10 12.85 -10.10
C ALA A 179 0.91 12.52 -11.00
N TYR A 180 1.07 11.57 -11.93
CA TYR A 180 -0.01 11.12 -12.80
C TYR A 180 -1.14 10.43 -12.01
N VAL A 181 -0.82 9.58 -11.03
CA VAL A 181 -1.82 8.91 -10.17
C VAL A 181 -2.63 9.96 -9.41
N ARG A 182 -1.97 10.92 -8.74
CA ARG A 182 -2.66 12.00 -8.01
C ARG A 182 -3.58 12.83 -8.90
N GLU A 183 -3.17 13.09 -10.14
CA GLU A 183 -4.00 13.83 -11.09
C GLU A 183 -5.26 13.05 -11.47
N ARG A 184 -5.12 11.73 -11.70
CA ARG A 184 -6.27 10.86 -12.01
C ARG A 184 -7.23 10.69 -10.83
N GLU A 185 -6.73 10.60 -9.61
CA GLU A 185 -7.55 10.56 -8.40
C GLU A 185 -8.37 11.85 -8.25
N ARG A 186 -7.76 13.00 -8.51
CA ARG A 186 -8.46 14.29 -8.50
C ARG A 186 -9.52 14.38 -9.60
N GLU A 187 -9.22 13.90 -10.79
CA GLU A 187 -10.19 13.87 -11.89
C GLU A 187 -11.41 13.01 -11.54
N LEU A 188 -11.19 11.83 -10.95
CA LEU A 188 -12.27 10.95 -10.48
C LEU A 188 -13.15 11.64 -9.42
N GLN A 189 -12.55 12.38 -8.50
CA GLN A 189 -13.29 13.16 -7.52
C GLN A 189 -14.17 14.22 -8.20
N LEU A 190 -13.61 15.00 -9.10
CA LEU A 190 -14.34 16.05 -9.84
C LEU A 190 -15.49 15.48 -10.69
N LEU A 191 -15.27 14.32 -11.33
CA LEU A 191 -16.31 13.66 -12.11
C LEU A 191 -17.47 13.16 -11.22
N ASN A 192 -17.18 12.69 -10.01
CA ASN A 192 -18.23 12.32 -9.05
C ASN A 192 -18.99 13.55 -8.56
N GLU A 193 -18.32 14.63 -8.24
CA GLU A 193 -18.96 15.90 -7.86
C GLU A 193 -19.86 16.44 -9.00
N LEU A 194 -19.35 16.41 -10.25
CA LEU A 194 -20.14 16.80 -11.43
C LEU A 194 -21.38 15.92 -11.60
N LYS A 195 -21.23 14.62 -11.48
CA LYS A 195 -22.35 13.65 -11.55
C LYS A 195 -23.42 13.97 -10.51
N GLU A 196 -23.02 14.22 -9.25
CA GLU A 196 -23.97 14.56 -8.19
C GLU A 196 -24.66 15.91 -8.46
N ALA A 197 -23.90 16.90 -8.92
CA ALA A 197 -24.45 18.21 -9.27
C ALA A 197 -25.44 18.15 -10.43
N GLU A 198 -25.13 17.38 -11.49
CA GLU A 198 -26.02 17.18 -12.63
C GLU A 198 -27.29 16.46 -12.23
N ILE A 199 -27.21 15.41 -11.43
CA ILE A 199 -28.38 14.70 -10.90
C ILE A 199 -29.26 15.67 -10.09
N ALA A 200 -28.66 16.41 -9.17
CA ALA A 200 -29.37 17.38 -8.34
C ALA A 200 -30.05 18.47 -9.19
N ASN A 201 -29.34 19.00 -10.19
CA ASN A 201 -29.85 20.02 -11.09
C ASN A 201 -31.05 19.52 -11.90
N VAL A 202 -30.93 18.36 -12.53
CA VAL A 202 -32.02 17.78 -13.37
C VAL A 202 -33.24 17.42 -12.53
N ILE A 203 -33.06 16.86 -11.33
CA ILE A 203 -34.16 16.46 -10.44
C ILE A 203 -34.93 17.68 -9.89
N THR A 204 -34.26 18.82 -9.70
CA THR A 204 -34.89 20.01 -9.13
C THR A 204 -35.36 21.01 -10.18
N ARG A 205 -34.65 21.15 -11.31
CA ARG A 205 -34.90 22.16 -12.33
C ARG A 205 -35.45 21.62 -13.65
N GLY A 206 -35.41 20.29 -13.82
CA GLY A 206 -35.84 19.65 -15.08
C GLY A 206 -34.77 19.76 -16.18
N LEU A 207 -35.11 19.27 -17.37
CA LEU A 207 -34.20 19.20 -18.53
C LEU A 207 -34.22 20.45 -19.41
N ASN A 208 -35.22 21.28 -19.30
CA ASN A 208 -35.35 22.48 -20.15
C ASN A 208 -34.87 23.74 -19.40
N PRO A 209 -33.75 24.36 -19.78
CA PRO A 209 -33.21 25.53 -19.10
C PRO A 209 -34.05 26.80 -19.28
N ASP A 210 -34.90 26.85 -20.28
CA ASP A 210 -35.68 28.04 -20.65
C ASP A 210 -37.05 28.09 -19.95
N VAL A 211 -37.36 27.14 -19.05
CA VAL A 211 -38.62 27.11 -18.33
C VAL A 211 -38.65 28.16 -17.24
N ARG A 212 -39.80 28.83 -17.10
CA ARG A 212 -40.04 29.73 -15.97
C ARG A 212 -39.99 28.96 -14.66
N MET A 213 -39.30 29.51 -13.68
CA MET A 213 -39.10 28.92 -12.37
C MET A 213 -39.95 29.59 -11.32
N LYS A 214 -40.40 28.85 -10.32
CA LYS A 214 -41.07 29.33 -9.11
C LYS A 214 -40.39 28.80 -7.86
N ASP A 215 -40.52 29.54 -6.77
CA ASP A 215 -40.09 29.07 -5.47
C ASP A 215 -40.92 27.87 -5.03
N SER A 216 -40.26 26.80 -4.63
CA SER A 216 -40.95 25.61 -4.09
C SER A 216 -41.50 25.82 -2.69
N GLY A 217 -41.05 26.83 -1.96
CA GLY A 217 -41.36 27.02 -0.53
C GLY A 217 -40.64 26.01 0.38
N ILE A 218 -39.76 25.19 -0.17
CA ILE A 218 -38.96 24.18 0.56
C ILE A 218 -37.49 24.55 0.46
N PRO A 219 -36.80 24.95 1.57
CA PRO A 219 -35.47 25.53 1.52
C PRO A 219 -34.42 24.67 0.83
N TRP A 220 -34.45 23.35 0.97
CA TRP A 220 -33.47 22.44 0.37
C TRP A 220 -33.73 22.13 -1.12
N ILE A 221 -34.96 22.36 -1.64
CA ILE A 221 -35.32 22.21 -3.06
C ILE A 221 -35.02 23.52 -3.82
N GLY A 222 -35.41 24.66 -3.23
CA GLY A 222 -35.26 25.97 -3.84
C GLY A 222 -36.22 26.19 -5.01
N LEU A 223 -35.69 26.59 -6.18
CA LEU A 223 -36.50 26.89 -7.38
C LEU A 223 -36.81 25.61 -8.17
N ILE A 224 -38.07 25.50 -8.62
CA ILE A 224 -38.58 24.41 -9.48
C ILE A 224 -39.27 25.00 -10.73
N PRO A 225 -39.45 24.24 -11.82
CA PRO A 225 -40.24 24.65 -12.96
C PRO A 225 -41.66 25.07 -12.57
N GLU A 226 -42.17 26.15 -13.14
CA GLU A 226 -43.48 26.72 -12.77
C GLU A 226 -44.63 25.75 -12.89
N HIS A 227 -44.58 24.83 -13.86
CA HIS A 227 -45.58 23.83 -14.12
C HIS A 227 -45.50 22.60 -13.18
N TRP A 228 -44.48 22.50 -12.33
CA TRP A 228 -44.36 21.40 -11.39
C TRP A 228 -45.23 21.64 -10.14
N GLU A 229 -45.79 20.55 -9.64
CA GLU A 229 -46.56 20.53 -8.39
C GLU A 229 -45.79 19.88 -7.26
N ILE A 230 -45.89 20.46 -6.08
CA ILE A 230 -45.34 19.90 -4.86
C ILE A 230 -46.41 19.09 -4.15
N LYS A 231 -46.12 17.82 -3.89
CA LYS A 231 -47.03 16.94 -3.14
C LYS A 231 -46.28 16.25 -2.01
N GLN A 232 -47.02 15.97 -0.95
CA GLN A 232 -46.45 15.25 0.18
C GLN A 232 -46.23 13.77 -0.19
N LEU A 233 -45.11 13.18 0.23
CA LEU A 233 -44.77 11.79 -0.05
C LEU A 233 -45.85 10.80 0.34
N ARG A 234 -46.52 11.06 1.44
CA ARG A 234 -47.69 10.25 1.92
C ARG A 234 -48.86 10.17 0.92
N SER A 235 -48.93 11.08 -0.06
CA SER A 235 -49.94 11.02 -1.11
C SER A 235 -49.69 9.96 -2.17
N TYR A 236 -48.43 9.50 -2.27
CA TYR A 236 -48.00 8.50 -3.25
C TYR A 236 -47.61 7.17 -2.63
N LEU A 237 -47.19 7.19 -1.35
CA LEU A 237 -46.69 6.01 -0.67
C LEU A 237 -47.57 5.65 0.52
N LYS A 238 -47.86 4.35 0.65
CA LYS A 238 -48.53 3.78 1.81
C LYS A 238 -47.55 2.85 2.53
N MET A 239 -47.43 3.04 3.83
CA MET A 239 -46.65 2.12 4.65
C MET A 239 -47.34 0.75 4.71
N ILE A 240 -46.63 -0.28 4.34
CA ILE A 240 -47.07 -1.66 4.40
C ILE A 240 -46.26 -2.39 5.46
N THR A 241 -46.91 -3.01 6.43
CA THR A 241 -46.26 -3.83 7.45
C THR A 241 -46.87 -5.22 7.42
N ILE A 242 -46.14 -6.17 6.85
CA ILE A 242 -46.57 -7.58 6.82
C ILE A 242 -45.57 -8.35 7.71
N LYS A 243 -46.13 -9.07 8.69
CA LYS A 243 -45.32 -9.87 9.64
C LYS A 243 -45.65 -11.36 9.47
N ASN A 244 -44.90 -12.21 10.16
CA ASN A 244 -45.08 -13.66 10.20
C ASN A 244 -44.95 -14.36 8.82
N LYS A 245 -43.83 -14.08 8.14
CA LYS A 245 -43.48 -14.72 6.87
C LYS A 245 -42.17 -15.52 7.04
N PRO A 246 -42.16 -16.64 7.79
CA PRO A 246 -40.94 -17.37 8.14
C PRO A 246 -40.29 -18.06 6.95
N ASN A 247 -41.03 -18.27 5.86
CA ASN A 247 -40.50 -18.96 4.66
C ASN A 247 -39.98 -18.00 3.57
N GLU A 248 -40.04 -16.69 3.81
CA GLU A 248 -39.54 -15.71 2.85
C GLU A 248 -38.03 -15.50 3.01
N GLN A 249 -37.36 -15.18 1.91
CA GLN A 249 -35.91 -14.89 1.92
C GLN A 249 -35.60 -13.65 2.75
N LEU A 250 -34.57 -13.74 3.59
CA LEU A 250 -34.10 -12.62 4.36
C LEU A 250 -33.34 -11.63 3.44
N LEU A 251 -33.74 -10.37 3.50
CA LEU A 251 -33.13 -9.31 2.71
C LEU A 251 -32.28 -8.40 3.61
N SER A 252 -31.26 -7.80 3.02
CA SER A 252 -30.44 -6.76 3.64
C SER A 252 -30.49 -5.49 2.81
N VAL A 253 -30.51 -4.33 3.48
CA VAL A 253 -30.38 -3.03 2.83
C VAL A 253 -28.91 -2.64 2.84
N VAL A 254 -28.30 -2.51 1.66
CA VAL A 254 -26.89 -2.15 1.48
C VAL A 254 -26.84 -0.81 0.75
N ARG A 255 -26.04 0.12 1.25
CA ARG A 255 -25.99 1.51 0.78
C ARG A 255 -25.74 1.63 -0.73
N GLU A 256 -24.84 0.81 -1.27
CA GLU A 256 -24.43 0.90 -2.69
C GLU A 256 -25.23 -0.03 -3.62
N LYS A 257 -25.78 -1.13 -3.07
CA LYS A 257 -26.45 -2.19 -3.85
C LYS A 257 -27.98 -2.19 -3.67
N GLY A 258 -28.51 -1.32 -2.80
CA GLY A 258 -29.94 -1.32 -2.48
C GLY A 258 -30.36 -2.53 -1.66
N VAL A 259 -31.54 -3.09 -1.99
CA VAL A 259 -32.08 -4.27 -1.29
C VAL A 259 -31.58 -5.54 -1.97
N ILE A 260 -30.81 -6.33 -1.24
CA ILE A 260 -30.22 -7.58 -1.74
C ILE A 260 -30.61 -8.77 -0.85
N ILE A 261 -30.49 -9.97 -1.39
CA ILE A 261 -30.63 -11.20 -0.61
C ILE A 261 -29.49 -11.28 0.39
N ARG A 262 -29.83 -11.51 1.67
CA ARG A 262 -28.83 -11.67 2.72
C ARG A 262 -28.17 -13.05 2.59
N ASP A 263 -26.87 -13.04 2.34
CA ASP A 263 -26.05 -14.25 2.44
C ASP A 263 -25.72 -14.52 3.91
N ILE A 264 -26.27 -15.61 4.45
CA ILE A 264 -26.11 -16.00 5.86
C ILE A 264 -24.76 -16.69 6.09
N GLU A 265 -24.10 -17.15 5.02
CA GLU A 265 -22.83 -17.90 5.11
C GLU A 265 -21.59 -17.00 5.12
N SER A 266 -21.68 -15.76 4.67
CA SER A 266 -20.57 -14.81 4.70
C SER A 266 -20.44 -14.11 6.07
N LYS A 267 -19.58 -14.60 6.93
CA LYS A 267 -19.27 -14.01 8.25
C LYS A 267 -18.47 -12.71 8.22
N GLU A 268 -18.02 -12.24 7.05
CA GLU A 268 -17.01 -11.17 6.95
C GLU A 268 -17.52 -9.75 6.63
N GLU A 269 -18.80 -9.55 6.27
CA GLU A 269 -19.30 -8.21 5.87
C GLU A 269 -20.25 -7.52 6.86
N ASN A 270 -20.43 -8.01 8.08
CA ASN A 270 -21.47 -7.50 8.99
C ASN A 270 -20.98 -6.59 10.13
N HIS A 271 -19.88 -5.86 9.99
CA HIS A 271 -19.45 -4.88 11.00
C HIS A 271 -19.19 -3.50 10.37
N ASN A 272 -20.26 -2.82 9.94
CA ASN A 272 -20.27 -1.37 9.79
C ASN A 272 -21.69 -0.85 10.07
N TYR A 273 -21.95 -0.58 11.34
CA TYR A 273 -22.97 0.37 11.81
C TYR A 273 -22.25 1.57 12.39
#